data_6ae3d4e2cde9ec89c7138209fa2b690a
#
_entry.id   6ae3d4e2cde9ec89c7138209fa2b690a
#
_cell.length_a   1.000
_cell.length_b   1.000
_cell.length_c   1.000
_cell.angle_alpha   90.00
_cell.angle_beta   90.00
_cell.angle_gamma   90.00
#
_symmetry.space_group_name_H-M   'P 1'
#
loop_
_entity.id
_entity.type
_entity.pdbx_description
1 polymer ?
#
loop_
_entity_poly.entity_id
_entity_poly.type
_entity_poly.pdbx_seq_one_letter_code
_entity_poly.pdbx_strand_id
1 'polypeptide(L)'
;ELVNLYGDTFETPLLTNDGVVIPEIGLKEALRSEEYLNKVPTIAGSNKDEIKLWLGFSKYFIETNESFLSKGIGIPKVEIKDEEKYQFYNDIRSKGWQLRGVQEPLENIFDAGNEDLYAYRYDWDNLRDFFVGDFGKIIGSAHALEIPMISGDFSLAEEFAWIIYPRSPSRRFVSKNMMNFWTDFAKNGVPGKSSNDIIWSKYNPETDKSILHIDEKKDLRIDSLDLSIQELVNEILTSEIIDNEEKCILLYETTNYNGDNSFDTFVKDVNFNCSRDEALRISKKNSETIDF
;
A
#
# COMPACT_ATOMS: atom_id res chain seq x y z
N GLU A 1 13.66 5.59 -11.91
CA GLU A 1 12.79 6.80 -11.85
C GLU A 1 12.03 6.92 -10.53
N LEU A 2 11.76 5.85 -9.80
CA LEU A 2 11.27 5.89 -8.40
C LEU A 2 12.28 6.53 -7.43
N VAL A 3 13.57 6.43 -7.74
CA VAL A 3 14.69 7.00 -6.97
C VAL A 3 14.56 8.52 -6.82
N ASN A 4 14.02 9.21 -7.84
CA ASN A 4 13.87 10.67 -7.80
C ASN A 4 12.66 11.16 -6.99
N LEU A 5 11.69 10.28 -6.66
CA LEU A 5 10.54 10.61 -5.84
C LEU A 5 10.84 10.55 -4.32
N TYR A 6 11.84 9.74 -3.94
CA TYR A 6 12.16 9.45 -2.53
C TYR A 6 13.58 9.85 -2.11
N GLY A 7 14.32 10.59 -2.98
CA GLY A 7 15.71 10.97 -2.75
C GLY A 7 16.72 9.84 -3.03
N ASP A 8 18.01 10.19 -3.07
CA ASP A 8 19.12 9.29 -3.43
C ASP A 8 19.39 8.12 -2.44
N THR A 9 18.55 7.94 -1.43
CA THR A 9 18.79 7.02 -0.32
C THR A 9 18.33 5.57 -0.56
N PHE A 10 17.58 5.29 -1.62
CA PHE A 10 17.18 3.93 -1.98
C PHE A 10 17.65 3.56 -3.38
N GLU A 11 18.93 3.21 -3.52
CA GLU A 11 19.42 2.45 -4.68
C GLU A 11 18.95 1.00 -4.59
N THR A 12 17.66 0.75 -4.81
CA THR A 12 17.21 -0.62 -5.07
C THR A 12 17.58 -0.98 -6.50
N PRO A 13 18.22 -2.15 -6.73
CA PRO A 13 18.50 -2.60 -8.09
C PRO A 13 17.18 -2.69 -8.86
N LEU A 14 17.08 -1.98 -9.99
CA LEU A 14 15.94 -2.08 -10.88
C LEU A 14 15.83 -3.50 -11.42
N LEU A 15 14.61 -4.02 -11.45
CA LEU A 15 14.32 -5.27 -12.14
C LEU A 15 14.63 -5.08 -13.63
N THR A 16 15.47 -5.94 -14.19
CA THR A 16 15.82 -5.94 -15.60
C THR A 16 15.22 -7.14 -16.30
N ASN A 17 14.69 -6.94 -17.50
CA ASN A 17 14.20 -8.03 -18.35
C ASN A 17 15.40 -8.70 -19.02
N ASP A 18 16.15 -9.47 -18.24
CA ASP A 18 17.43 -10.09 -18.64
C ASP A 18 17.27 -11.42 -19.37
N GLY A 19 16.05 -11.92 -19.51
CA GLY A 19 15.72 -13.21 -20.12
C GLY A 19 16.13 -14.43 -19.28
N VAL A 20 16.67 -14.23 -18.06
CA VAL A 20 17.13 -15.29 -17.16
C VAL A 20 16.25 -15.38 -15.92
N VAL A 21 16.09 -14.29 -15.18
CA VAL A 21 15.22 -14.21 -14.00
C VAL A 21 13.88 -13.64 -14.40
N ILE A 22 13.89 -12.54 -15.15
CA ILE A 22 12.68 -11.94 -15.71
C ILE A 22 12.72 -12.14 -17.25
N PRO A 23 11.71 -12.77 -17.83
CA PRO A 23 11.62 -12.94 -19.27
C PRO A 23 11.78 -11.61 -20.03
N GLU A 24 12.38 -11.65 -21.23
CA GLU A 24 12.58 -10.45 -22.07
C GLU A 24 11.29 -9.68 -22.38
N ILE A 25 10.13 -10.39 -22.39
CA ILE A 25 8.80 -9.78 -22.56
C ILE A 25 8.34 -8.93 -21.37
N GLY A 26 9.09 -8.98 -20.23
CA GLY A 26 8.77 -8.28 -19.01
C GLY A 26 7.84 -9.03 -18.06
N LEU A 27 7.87 -8.65 -16.79
CA LEU A 27 7.14 -9.35 -15.71
C LEU A 27 5.61 -9.35 -15.95
N LYS A 28 5.05 -8.23 -16.36
CA LYS A 28 3.59 -8.08 -16.57
C LYS A 28 3.06 -9.06 -17.63
N GLU A 29 3.74 -9.11 -18.77
CA GLU A 29 3.35 -10.01 -19.86
C GLU A 29 3.67 -11.49 -19.53
N ALA A 30 4.74 -11.73 -18.78
CA ALA A 30 5.07 -13.08 -18.32
C ALA A 30 4.00 -13.64 -17.36
N LEU A 31 3.42 -12.81 -16.49
CA LEU A 31 2.32 -13.22 -15.60
C LEU A 31 1.03 -13.57 -16.35
N ARG A 32 0.84 -13.07 -17.58
CA ARG A 32 -0.30 -13.39 -18.45
C ARG A 32 -0.09 -14.62 -19.32
N SER A 33 1.11 -15.16 -19.34
CA SER A 33 1.49 -16.23 -20.25
C SER A 33 1.53 -17.58 -19.55
N GLU A 34 0.78 -18.55 -20.05
CA GLU A 34 0.85 -19.95 -19.61
C GLU A 34 2.25 -20.56 -19.75
N GLU A 35 3.08 -20.03 -20.67
CA GLU A 35 4.45 -20.50 -20.90
C GLU A 35 5.38 -20.18 -19.74
N TYR A 36 5.22 -19.02 -19.11
CA TYR A 36 6.11 -18.54 -18.04
C TYR A 36 5.52 -18.75 -16.64
N LEU A 37 4.21 -18.91 -16.53
CA LEU A 37 3.53 -19.00 -15.24
C LEU A 37 3.59 -20.41 -14.66
N ASN A 38 4.14 -20.56 -13.45
CA ASN A 38 3.93 -21.74 -12.64
C ASN A 38 2.55 -21.65 -11.97
N LYS A 39 1.60 -22.51 -12.38
CA LYS A 39 0.23 -22.53 -11.83
C LYS A 39 0.23 -23.09 -10.40
N VAL A 40 0.65 -22.27 -9.44
CA VAL A 40 0.65 -22.59 -8.01
C VAL A 40 -0.37 -21.73 -7.28
N PRO A 41 -1.00 -22.21 -6.20
CA PRO A 41 -1.85 -21.38 -5.38
C PRO A 41 -1.13 -20.10 -4.93
N THR A 42 -1.79 -18.95 -5.06
CA THR A 42 -1.16 -17.65 -4.83
C THR A 42 -2.00 -16.80 -3.89
N ILE A 43 -1.37 -16.23 -2.85
CA ILE A 43 -1.91 -15.15 -2.03
C ILE A 43 -1.20 -13.86 -2.42
N ALA A 44 -1.95 -12.81 -2.72
CA ALA A 44 -1.44 -11.45 -2.88
C ALA A 44 -2.25 -10.48 -2.01
N GLY A 45 -1.58 -9.45 -1.50
CA GLY A 45 -2.26 -8.47 -0.66
C GLY A 45 -1.48 -7.19 -0.49
N SER A 46 -2.14 -6.23 0.14
CA SER A 46 -1.59 -4.93 0.51
C SER A 46 -2.12 -4.50 1.87
N ASN A 47 -1.56 -3.42 2.39
CA ASN A 47 -2.06 -2.78 3.58
C ASN A 47 -2.98 -1.60 3.20
N LYS A 48 -3.94 -1.26 4.05
CA LYS A 48 -4.87 -0.13 3.84
C LYS A 48 -4.14 1.20 3.71
N ASP A 49 -3.09 1.37 4.52
CA ASP A 49 -2.34 2.62 4.66
C ASP A 49 -0.88 2.47 4.19
N GLU A 50 -0.64 1.73 3.10
CA GLU A 50 0.72 1.41 2.59
C GLU A 50 1.68 2.60 2.66
N ILE A 51 1.21 3.76 2.21
CA ILE A 51 2.04 4.95 1.99
C ILE A 51 2.30 5.76 3.27
N LYS A 52 1.54 5.55 4.33
CA LYS A 52 1.73 6.30 5.59
C LYS A 52 3.12 6.11 6.20
N LEU A 53 3.81 4.98 5.92
CA LEU A 53 5.19 4.81 6.35
C LEU A 53 6.09 5.95 5.86
N TRP A 54 5.94 6.37 4.61
CA TRP A 54 6.72 7.47 4.02
C TRP A 54 6.13 8.85 4.30
N LEU A 55 4.79 8.99 4.27
CA LEU A 55 4.14 10.26 4.60
C LEU A 55 4.44 10.70 6.03
N GLY A 56 4.53 9.74 6.97
CA GLY A 56 4.85 9.99 8.37
C GLY A 56 6.25 10.56 8.63
N PHE A 57 7.17 10.46 7.67
CA PHE A 57 8.49 11.09 7.72
C PHE A 57 8.59 12.35 6.87
N SER A 58 7.57 12.68 6.07
CA SER A 58 7.59 13.83 5.18
C SER A 58 7.32 15.14 5.92
N LYS A 59 8.27 16.07 5.91
CA LYS A 59 8.09 17.43 6.43
C LYS A 59 6.97 18.22 5.73
N TYR A 60 6.54 17.78 4.57
CA TYR A 60 5.38 18.36 3.90
C TYR A 60 4.09 18.13 4.70
N PHE A 61 3.91 16.93 5.24
CA PHE A 61 2.73 16.53 5.97
C PHE A 61 2.88 16.61 7.50
N ILE A 62 4.10 16.45 7.99
CA ILE A 62 4.38 16.27 9.42
C ILE A 62 5.12 17.49 9.98
N GLU A 63 4.70 17.89 11.15
CA GLU A 63 5.40 18.85 12.01
C GLU A 63 5.94 18.14 13.24
N THR A 64 7.21 18.39 13.55
CA THR A 64 7.86 17.86 14.75
C THR A 64 8.19 18.99 15.70
N ASN A 65 7.68 18.91 16.94
CA ASN A 65 7.87 19.92 17.96
C ASN A 65 8.55 19.32 19.20
N GLU A 66 9.62 19.98 19.67
CA GLU A 66 10.22 19.62 20.95
C GLU A 66 9.41 20.23 22.10
N SER A 67 8.83 19.38 22.95
CA SER A 67 8.21 19.76 24.20
C SER A 67 9.08 19.36 25.40
N PHE A 68 8.82 19.91 26.59
CA PHE A 68 9.50 19.49 27.78
C PHE A 68 9.33 17.99 28.09
N LEU A 69 8.13 17.44 27.80
CA LEU A 69 7.84 16.02 27.96
C LEU A 69 8.54 15.17 26.90
N SER A 70 8.58 15.63 25.66
CA SER A 70 9.26 14.92 24.58
C SER A 70 10.78 14.84 24.79
N LYS A 71 11.38 15.90 25.34
CA LYS A 71 12.80 15.90 25.75
C LYS A 71 13.12 14.86 26.81
N GLY A 72 12.18 14.61 27.71
CA GLY A 72 12.35 13.61 28.78
C GLY A 72 12.39 12.17 28.29
N ILE A 73 11.77 11.87 27.15
CA ILE A 73 11.70 10.52 26.57
C ILE A 73 12.51 10.38 25.28
N GLY A 74 13.12 11.46 24.78
CA GLY A 74 13.92 11.46 23.55
C GLY A 74 13.13 11.32 22.24
N ILE A 75 11.79 11.44 22.28
CA ILE A 75 10.92 11.36 21.11
C ILE A 75 10.23 12.72 20.92
N PRO A 76 10.40 13.42 19.78
CA PRO A 76 9.70 14.68 19.53
C PRO A 76 8.19 14.47 19.43
N LYS A 77 7.41 15.52 19.71
CA LYS A 77 5.97 15.51 19.40
C LYS A 77 5.80 15.55 17.89
N VAL A 78 4.99 14.65 17.37
CA VAL A 78 4.71 14.50 15.93
C VAL A 78 3.25 14.82 15.68
N GLU A 79 2.96 15.75 14.78
CA GLU A 79 1.60 16.19 14.43
C GLU A 79 1.43 16.25 12.92
N ILE A 80 0.25 15.82 12.44
CA ILE A 80 -0.13 15.99 11.03
C ILE A 80 -0.60 17.43 10.83
N LYS A 81 -0.02 18.13 9.86
CA LYS A 81 -0.34 19.54 9.55
C LYS A 81 -1.75 19.73 9.01
N ASP A 82 -2.20 18.80 8.17
CA ASP A 82 -3.50 18.78 7.52
C ASP A 82 -3.97 17.32 7.40
N GLU A 83 -4.89 16.90 8.27
CA GLU A 83 -5.36 15.51 8.35
C GLU A 83 -6.12 15.09 7.09
N GLU A 84 -6.94 15.99 6.48
CA GLU A 84 -7.72 15.67 5.28
C GLU A 84 -6.78 15.44 4.08
N LYS A 85 -5.82 16.32 3.90
CA LYS A 85 -4.82 16.20 2.84
C LYS A 85 -3.95 14.96 3.03
N TYR A 86 -3.48 14.71 4.25
CA TYR A 86 -2.68 13.53 4.60
C TYR A 86 -3.40 12.24 4.25
N GLN A 87 -4.68 12.14 4.65
CA GLN A 87 -5.49 10.96 4.38
C GLN A 87 -5.78 10.82 2.88
N PHE A 88 -6.10 11.92 2.18
CA PHE A 88 -6.34 11.91 0.74
C PHE A 88 -5.13 11.35 -0.04
N TYR A 89 -3.91 11.84 0.27
CA TYR A 89 -2.69 11.34 -0.36
C TYR A 89 -2.46 9.85 -0.05
N ASN A 90 -2.70 9.45 1.21
CA ASN A 90 -2.61 8.05 1.57
C ASN A 90 -3.60 7.20 0.77
N ASP A 91 -4.85 7.61 0.69
CA ASP A 91 -5.91 6.83 0.05
C ASP A 91 -5.65 6.63 -1.44
N ILE A 92 -5.32 7.70 -2.16
CA ILE A 92 -5.02 7.62 -3.60
C ILE A 92 -3.82 6.70 -3.87
N ARG A 93 -2.72 6.91 -3.16
CA ARG A 93 -1.50 6.15 -3.40
C ARG A 93 -1.60 4.69 -2.93
N SER A 94 -2.25 4.44 -1.78
CA SER A 94 -2.44 3.07 -1.28
C SER A 94 -3.43 2.28 -2.14
N LYS A 95 -4.50 2.90 -2.66
CA LYS A 95 -5.38 2.29 -3.67
C LYS A 95 -4.62 2.00 -4.97
N GLY A 96 -3.77 2.94 -5.44
CA GLY A 96 -2.90 2.72 -6.60
C GLY A 96 -1.91 1.57 -6.39
N TRP A 97 -1.36 1.45 -5.18
CA TRP A 97 -0.51 0.31 -4.79
C TRP A 97 -1.29 -1.00 -4.84
N GLN A 98 -2.48 -1.05 -4.23
CA GLN A 98 -3.34 -2.24 -4.23
C GLN A 98 -3.77 -2.64 -5.65
N LEU A 99 -4.14 -1.69 -6.50
CA LEU A 99 -4.50 -1.96 -7.88
C LEU A 99 -3.35 -2.64 -8.65
N ARG A 100 -2.15 -2.06 -8.59
CA ARG A 100 -0.99 -2.54 -9.36
C ARG A 100 -0.23 -3.69 -8.71
N GLY A 101 -0.20 -3.72 -7.40
CA GLY A 101 0.53 -4.75 -6.64
C GLY A 101 -0.30 -5.99 -6.34
N VAL A 102 -1.62 -5.91 -6.40
CA VAL A 102 -2.52 -7.01 -6.04
C VAL A 102 -3.50 -7.33 -7.17
N GLN A 103 -4.37 -6.38 -7.52
CA GLN A 103 -5.46 -6.67 -8.46
C GLN A 103 -4.94 -7.02 -9.86
N GLU A 104 -4.16 -6.14 -10.51
CA GLU A 104 -3.63 -6.40 -11.85
C GLU A 104 -2.79 -7.69 -11.93
N PRO A 105 -1.86 -7.98 -10.98
CA PRO A 105 -1.15 -9.24 -10.98
C PRO A 105 -2.05 -10.47 -10.88
N LEU A 106 -3.05 -10.45 -9.98
CA LEU A 106 -3.98 -11.56 -9.83
C LEU A 106 -4.84 -11.76 -11.10
N GLU A 107 -5.33 -10.68 -11.73
CA GLU A 107 -6.04 -10.74 -13.01
C GLU A 107 -5.16 -11.32 -14.12
N ASN A 108 -3.89 -10.89 -14.21
CA ASN A 108 -2.93 -11.44 -15.18
C ASN A 108 -2.68 -12.94 -14.97
N ILE A 109 -2.52 -13.37 -13.72
CA ILE A 109 -2.31 -14.77 -13.35
C ILE A 109 -3.57 -15.61 -13.64
N PHE A 110 -4.75 -15.04 -13.42
CA PHE A 110 -6.03 -15.68 -13.77
C PHE A 110 -6.16 -15.87 -15.27
N ASP A 111 -5.86 -14.85 -16.08
CA ASP A 111 -5.86 -14.91 -17.55
C ASP A 111 -4.92 -16.00 -18.10
N ALA A 112 -3.79 -16.26 -17.39
CA ALA A 112 -2.90 -17.37 -17.68
C ALA A 112 -3.42 -18.75 -17.21
N GLY A 113 -4.66 -18.81 -16.70
CA GLY A 113 -5.36 -20.05 -16.34
C GLY A 113 -5.03 -20.59 -14.95
N ASN A 114 -4.63 -19.74 -14.00
CA ASN A 114 -4.53 -20.11 -12.57
C ASN A 114 -5.71 -19.54 -11.78
N GLU A 115 -6.58 -20.40 -11.28
CA GLU A 115 -7.77 -20.03 -10.51
C GLU A 115 -7.59 -20.15 -8.98
N ASP A 116 -6.42 -20.60 -8.52
CA ASP A 116 -6.13 -20.77 -7.08
C ASP A 116 -5.54 -19.48 -6.49
N LEU A 117 -6.34 -18.42 -6.53
CA LEU A 117 -5.93 -17.05 -6.18
C LEU A 117 -6.68 -16.55 -4.95
N TYR A 118 -5.98 -15.83 -4.07
CA TYR A 118 -6.53 -15.26 -2.87
C TYR A 118 -6.01 -13.84 -2.68
N ALA A 119 -6.92 -12.88 -2.42
CA ALA A 119 -6.57 -11.49 -2.18
C ALA A 119 -6.81 -11.11 -0.71
N TYR A 120 -5.94 -10.26 -0.14
CA TYR A 120 -6.18 -9.66 1.16
C TYR A 120 -5.83 -8.18 1.20
N ARG A 121 -6.44 -7.48 2.18
CA ARG A 121 -6.01 -6.17 2.64
C ARG A 121 -5.89 -6.19 4.17
N TYR A 122 -4.74 -5.78 4.66
CA TYR A 122 -4.49 -5.64 6.09
C TYR A 122 -4.92 -4.24 6.53
N ASP A 123 -5.96 -4.17 7.38
CA ASP A 123 -6.61 -2.92 7.79
C ASP A 123 -6.36 -2.57 9.27
N TRP A 124 -5.79 -3.49 10.07
CA TRP A 124 -5.61 -3.29 11.50
C TRP A 124 -4.68 -2.11 11.81
N ASP A 125 -5.22 -1.09 12.49
CA ASP A 125 -4.56 0.18 12.80
C ASP A 125 -4.67 0.57 14.30
N ASN A 126 -4.99 -0.40 15.19
CA ASN A 126 -5.15 -0.17 16.62
C ASN A 126 -3.80 0.03 17.33
N LEU A 127 -2.99 0.98 16.84
CA LEU A 127 -1.75 1.40 17.44
C LEU A 127 -2.05 2.20 18.74
N ARG A 128 -1.05 2.38 19.55
CA ARG A 128 -1.23 3.13 20.78
C ARG A 128 -1.09 4.62 20.54
N ASP A 129 -2.10 5.38 20.95
CA ASP A 129 -1.98 6.82 21.11
C ASP A 129 -1.00 7.12 22.25
N PHE A 130 -0.15 8.06 22.01
CA PHE A 130 0.80 8.52 22.98
C PHE A 130 0.84 10.05 22.99
N PHE A 131 1.25 10.67 24.12
CA PHE A 131 1.24 12.14 24.22
C PHE A 131 2.18 12.86 23.22
N VAL A 132 3.02 12.13 22.50
CA VAL A 132 3.87 12.65 21.43
C VAL A 132 3.27 12.49 20.03
N GLY A 133 2.14 11.78 19.87
CA GLY A 133 1.46 11.65 18.60
C GLY A 133 0.36 10.59 18.60
N ASP A 134 -0.59 10.75 17.69
CA ASP A 134 -1.61 9.77 17.37
C ASP A 134 -1.06 8.82 16.29
N PHE A 135 -0.43 7.73 16.73
CA PHE A 135 0.23 6.80 15.81
C PHE A 135 -0.76 5.98 14.96
N GLY A 136 -2.00 5.82 15.41
CA GLY A 136 -3.06 5.23 14.59
C GLY A 136 -3.35 6.09 13.35
N LYS A 137 -3.37 7.42 13.50
CA LYS A 137 -3.53 8.33 12.37
C LYS A 137 -2.26 8.47 11.52
N ILE A 138 -1.09 8.61 12.17
CA ILE A 138 0.18 8.89 11.49
C ILE A 138 0.69 7.67 10.74
N ILE A 139 0.62 6.49 11.33
CA ILE A 139 1.17 5.25 10.77
C ILE A 139 0.05 4.35 10.25
N GLY A 140 -1.05 4.21 11.00
CA GLY A 140 -2.15 3.32 10.62
C GLY A 140 -1.67 1.89 10.37
N SER A 141 -2.25 1.23 9.37
CA SER A 141 -1.80 -0.06 8.86
C SER A 141 -0.78 0.13 7.71
N ALA A 142 0.36 0.77 8.02
CA ALA A 142 1.37 1.12 7.03
C ALA A 142 2.11 -0.11 6.48
N HIS A 143 2.93 0.13 5.45
CA HIS A 143 3.75 -0.89 4.78
C HIS A 143 4.56 -1.74 5.76
N ALA A 144 4.56 -3.06 5.54
CA ALA A 144 5.25 -4.09 6.31
C ALA A 144 4.74 -4.31 7.76
N LEU A 145 3.70 -3.60 8.22
CA LEU A 145 3.17 -3.82 9.58
C LEU A 145 2.38 -5.12 9.74
N GLU A 146 2.01 -5.80 8.67
CA GLU A 146 1.40 -7.13 8.69
C GLU A 146 2.40 -8.25 9.00
N ILE A 147 3.70 -8.06 8.73
CA ILE A 147 4.74 -9.11 8.85
C ILE A 147 4.82 -9.68 10.27
N PRO A 148 4.90 -8.87 11.36
CA PRO A 148 4.86 -9.38 12.73
C PRO A 148 3.56 -10.10 13.10
N MET A 149 2.45 -9.74 12.45
CA MET A 149 1.17 -10.43 12.66
C MET A 149 1.18 -11.84 12.06
N ILE A 150 1.79 -12.00 10.87
CA ILE A 150 1.92 -13.31 10.18
C ILE A 150 2.92 -14.20 10.91
N SER A 151 4.06 -13.66 11.35
CA SER A 151 5.10 -14.42 12.02
C SER A 151 4.82 -14.71 13.49
N GLY A 152 3.98 -13.89 14.14
CA GLY A 152 3.79 -13.88 15.59
C GLY A 152 4.98 -13.29 16.36
N ASP A 153 6.00 -12.80 15.66
CA ASP A 153 7.19 -12.18 16.25
C ASP A 153 7.11 -10.64 16.16
N PHE A 154 6.84 -10.02 17.28
CA PHE A 154 6.71 -8.57 17.40
C PHE A 154 8.04 -7.87 17.78
N SER A 155 9.14 -8.61 17.90
CA SER A 155 10.45 -8.05 18.21
C SER A 155 11.05 -7.26 17.05
N LEU A 156 10.54 -7.47 15.82
CA LEU A 156 10.97 -6.73 14.63
C LEU A 156 10.77 -5.20 14.73
N ALA A 157 9.81 -4.74 15.56
CA ALA A 157 9.62 -3.31 15.82
C ALA A 157 10.50 -2.79 16.97
N GLU A 158 11.40 -3.63 17.50
CA GLU A 158 12.36 -3.30 18.54
C GLU A 158 11.73 -2.52 19.72
N GLU A 159 12.30 -1.38 20.06
CA GLU A 159 11.85 -0.53 21.16
C GLU A 159 10.48 0.14 20.91
N PHE A 160 10.01 0.22 19.66
CA PHE A 160 8.71 0.78 19.29
C PHE A 160 7.57 -0.25 19.29
N ALA A 161 7.87 -1.53 19.49
CA ALA A 161 6.87 -2.61 19.46
C ALA A 161 5.69 -2.40 20.42
N TRP A 162 5.88 -1.71 21.53
CA TRP A 162 4.83 -1.43 22.51
C TRP A 162 3.85 -0.32 22.07
N ILE A 163 4.25 0.52 21.10
CA ILE A 163 3.41 1.55 20.46
C ILE A 163 2.70 0.93 19.26
N ILE A 164 3.46 0.33 18.36
CA ILE A 164 2.98 -0.16 17.05
C ILE A 164 2.12 -1.41 17.25
N TYR A 165 2.50 -2.31 18.15
CA TYR A 165 1.79 -3.56 18.44
C TYR A 165 1.38 -3.67 19.91
N PRO A 166 0.51 -2.79 20.45
CA PRO A 166 0.10 -2.83 21.84
C PRO A 166 -0.53 -4.19 22.18
N ARG A 167 -0.21 -4.72 23.36
CA ARG A 167 -0.78 -5.99 23.83
C ARG A 167 -2.28 -5.84 24.07
N SER A 168 -3.09 -6.28 23.13
CA SER A 168 -4.55 -6.16 23.13
C SER A 168 -5.24 -7.46 22.72
N PRO A 169 -6.51 -7.66 23.03
CA PRO A 169 -7.32 -8.74 22.48
C PRO A 169 -7.41 -8.68 20.94
N SER A 170 -7.51 -7.48 20.39
CA SER A 170 -7.55 -7.21 18.94
C SER A 170 -6.28 -7.73 18.25
N ARG A 171 -5.08 -7.29 18.69
CA ARG A 171 -3.81 -7.81 18.15
C ARG A 171 -3.73 -9.34 18.20
N ARG A 172 -4.11 -9.96 19.34
CA ARG A 172 -4.07 -11.43 19.47
C ARG A 172 -5.04 -12.12 18.51
N PHE A 173 -6.22 -11.55 18.29
CA PHE A 173 -7.19 -12.08 17.33
C PHE A 173 -6.63 -12.00 15.91
N VAL A 174 -6.14 -10.84 15.47
CA VAL A 174 -5.58 -10.63 14.12
C VAL A 174 -4.39 -11.55 13.88
N SER A 175 -3.37 -11.50 14.73
CA SER A 175 -2.15 -12.32 14.57
C SER A 175 -2.47 -13.82 14.55
N LYS A 176 -3.35 -14.30 15.45
CA LYS A 176 -3.75 -15.72 15.47
C LYS A 176 -4.43 -16.14 14.15
N ASN A 177 -5.34 -15.33 13.61
CA ASN A 177 -6.00 -15.66 12.35
C ASN A 177 -5.02 -15.61 11.17
N MET A 178 -4.15 -14.59 11.10
CA MET A 178 -3.14 -14.50 10.05
C MET A 178 -2.18 -15.71 10.09
N MET A 179 -1.64 -16.05 11.25
CA MET A 179 -0.79 -17.26 11.40
C MET A 179 -1.52 -18.53 10.92
N ASN A 180 -2.80 -18.67 11.25
CA ASN A 180 -3.59 -19.84 10.81
C ASN A 180 -3.79 -19.83 9.30
N PHE A 181 -4.23 -18.71 8.70
CA PHE A 181 -4.46 -18.58 7.27
C PHE A 181 -3.19 -18.92 6.47
N TRP A 182 -2.04 -18.33 6.82
CA TRP A 182 -0.78 -18.59 6.13
C TRP A 182 -0.27 -20.02 6.34
N THR A 183 -0.45 -20.57 7.55
CA THR A 183 -0.07 -21.96 7.85
C THR A 183 -0.95 -22.96 7.09
N ASP A 184 -2.25 -22.75 7.04
CA ASP A 184 -3.17 -23.62 6.31
C ASP A 184 -2.92 -23.53 4.80
N PHE A 185 -2.69 -22.34 4.29
CA PHE A 185 -2.32 -22.14 2.89
C PHE A 185 -1.02 -22.84 2.53
N ALA A 186 0.05 -22.68 3.33
CA ALA A 186 1.32 -23.33 3.09
C ALA A 186 1.22 -24.87 3.10
N LYS A 187 0.31 -25.44 3.87
CA LYS A 187 0.11 -26.90 3.95
C LYS A 187 -0.82 -27.45 2.86
N ASN A 188 -1.85 -26.71 2.51
CA ASN A 188 -2.98 -27.23 1.76
C ASN A 188 -3.26 -26.47 0.44
N GLY A 189 -2.55 -25.35 0.17
CA GLY A 189 -2.88 -24.45 -0.94
C GLY A 189 -4.18 -23.64 -0.75
N VAL A 190 -4.79 -23.72 0.43
CA VAL A 190 -6.07 -23.07 0.77
C VAL A 190 -5.95 -22.42 2.16
N PRO A 191 -6.25 -21.12 2.32
CA PRO A 191 -6.06 -20.45 3.61
C PRO A 191 -7.11 -20.82 4.68
N GLY A 192 -8.19 -21.54 4.30
CA GLY A 192 -9.17 -22.04 5.26
C GLY A 192 -10.11 -20.96 5.80
N LYS A 193 -10.37 -21.00 7.13
CA LYS A 193 -11.31 -20.11 7.80
C LYS A 193 -10.73 -19.48 9.06
N SER A 194 -11.25 -18.30 9.41
CA SER A 194 -10.93 -17.61 10.65
C SER A 194 -11.53 -18.26 11.89
N SER A 195 -11.10 -17.83 13.08
CA SER A 195 -11.64 -18.29 14.36
C SER A 195 -13.09 -17.86 14.63
N ASN A 196 -13.67 -16.99 13.82
CA ASN A 196 -15.09 -16.60 13.81
C ASN A 196 -15.82 -17.06 12.54
N ASP A 197 -15.33 -18.15 11.93
CA ASP A 197 -15.95 -18.88 10.81
C ASP A 197 -16.05 -18.11 9.46
N ILE A 198 -15.33 -17.02 9.29
CA ILE A 198 -15.21 -16.37 7.97
C ILE A 198 -14.27 -17.21 7.10
N ILE A 199 -14.78 -17.66 5.95
CA ILE A 199 -14.02 -18.42 4.95
C ILE A 199 -13.33 -17.42 4.04
N TRP A 200 -12.00 -17.56 3.84
CA TRP A 200 -11.29 -16.78 2.85
C TRP A 200 -11.56 -17.37 1.46
N SER A 201 -12.43 -16.68 0.72
CA SER A 201 -12.84 -17.10 -0.63
C SER A 201 -11.75 -16.86 -1.65
N LYS A 202 -11.75 -17.63 -2.74
CA LYS A 202 -10.88 -17.37 -3.90
C LYS A 202 -11.24 -16.03 -4.53
N TYR A 203 -10.21 -15.35 -5.03
CA TYR A 203 -10.35 -14.21 -5.93
C TYR A 203 -10.68 -14.71 -7.33
N ASN A 204 -11.76 -14.19 -7.92
CA ASN A 204 -12.12 -14.46 -9.32
C ASN A 204 -12.55 -13.15 -9.99
N PRO A 205 -11.76 -12.64 -10.98
CA PRO A 205 -12.02 -11.34 -11.61
C PRO A 205 -13.30 -11.32 -12.48
N GLU A 206 -13.82 -12.49 -12.86
CA GLU A 206 -15.03 -12.60 -13.67
C GLU A 206 -16.32 -12.63 -12.85
N THR A 207 -16.23 -12.84 -11.52
CA THR A 207 -17.41 -13.01 -10.66
C THR A 207 -17.44 -12.02 -9.50
N ASP A 208 -16.91 -12.37 -8.34
CA ASP A 208 -17.07 -11.65 -7.09
C ASP A 208 -15.86 -10.83 -6.66
N LYS A 209 -14.70 -11.04 -7.32
CA LYS A 209 -13.44 -10.34 -6.99
C LYS A 209 -13.14 -10.31 -5.48
N SER A 210 -13.38 -11.44 -4.80
CA SER A 210 -13.33 -11.53 -3.33
C SER A 210 -11.98 -11.10 -2.75
N ILE A 211 -12.01 -10.20 -1.77
CA ILE A 211 -10.86 -9.79 -0.98
C ILE A 211 -11.15 -9.94 0.52
N LEU A 212 -10.21 -10.49 1.28
CA LEU A 212 -10.30 -10.56 2.74
C LEU A 212 -9.75 -9.28 3.37
N HIS A 213 -10.59 -8.51 4.06
CA HIS A 213 -10.14 -7.42 4.91
C HIS A 213 -9.78 -7.98 6.29
N ILE A 214 -8.51 -7.85 6.66
CA ILE A 214 -7.95 -8.39 7.89
C ILE A 214 -7.86 -7.28 8.93
N ASP A 215 -8.79 -7.31 9.87
CA ASP A 215 -8.92 -6.34 10.94
C ASP A 215 -9.39 -7.01 12.24
N GLU A 216 -9.77 -6.24 13.23
CA GLU A 216 -10.32 -6.77 14.47
C GLU A 216 -11.60 -7.59 14.24
N LYS A 217 -12.00 -8.35 15.25
CA LYS A 217 -13.04 -9.40 15.11
C LYS A 217 -14.35 -8.94 14.46
N LYS A 218 -14.78 -7.71 14.73
CA LYS A 218 -16.04 -7.16 14.18
C LYS A 218 -15.92 -6.69 12.73
N ASP A 219 -14.70 -6.36 12.29
CA ASP A 219 -14.39 -5.75 11.01
C ASP A 219 -13.70 -6.72 10.02
N LEU A 220 -13.29 -7.92 10.50
CA LEU A 220 -12.82 -9.01 9.63
C LEU A 220 -13.96 -9.45 8.72
N ARG A 221 -13.79 -9.28 7.40
CA ARG A 221 -14.85 -9.55 6.41
C ARG A 221 -14.30 -9.87 5.03
N ILE A 222 -15.14 -10.47 4.21
CA ILE A 222 -14.95 -10.54 2.75
C ILE A 222 -15.66 -9.35 2.12
N ASP A 223 -14.98 -8.75 1.13
CA ASP A 223 -15.47 -7.63 0.33
C ASP A 223 -15.12 -7.87 -1.14
N SER A 224 -15.39 -6.92 -2.04
CA SER A 224 -15.00 -6.98 -3.46
C SER A 224 -13.83 -6.03 -3.74
N LEU A 225 -12.81 -6.52 -4.45
CA LEU A 225 -11.68 -5.74 -4.94
C LEU A 225 -11.95 -5.33 -6.40
N ASP A 226 -12.43 -4.12 -6.59
CA ASP A 226 -12.76 -3.57 -7.90
C ASP A 226 -12.28 -2.12 -8.00
N LEU A 227 -10.96 -1.95 -8.12
CA LEU A 227 -10.31 -0.66 -8.29
C LEU A 227 -10.07 -0.39 -9.77
N SER A 228 -10.16 0.86 -10.17
CA SER A 228 -9.80 1.29 -11.51
C SER A 228 -8.97 2.57 -11.51
N ILE A 229 -8.04 2.69 -12.46
CA ILE A 229 -7.27 3.91 -12.70
C ILE A 229 -8.21 5.09 -12.95
N GLN A 230 -9.30 4.87 -13.70
CA GLN A 230 -10.25 5.92 -14.06
C GLN A 230 -10.96 6.50 -12.83
N GLU A 231 -11.30 5.67 -11.85
CA GLU A 231 -11.90 6.14 -10.59
C GLU A 231 -10.91 6.96 -9.77
N LEU A 232 -9.66 6.50 -9.63
CA LEU A 232 -8.62 7.25 -8.95
C LEU A 232 -8.33 8.60 -9.62
N VAL A 233 -8.26 8.63 -10.94
CA VAL A 233 -8.10 9.86 -11.73
C VAL A 233 -9.25 10.81 -11.48
N ASN A 234 -10.50 10.33 -11.51
CA ASN A 234 -11.68 11.15 -11.26
C ASN A 234 -11.68 11.70 -9.82
N GLU A 235 -11.31 10.88 -8.83
CA GLU A 235 -11.18 11.30 -7.43
C GLU A 235 -10.15 12.43 -7.28
N ILE A 236 -8.99 12.33 -7.95
CA ILE A 236 -7.97 13.38 -7.96
C ILE A 236 -8.48 14.66 -8.62
N LEU A 237 -9.04 14.56 -9.83
CA LEU A 237 -9.49 15.72 -10.60
C LEU A 237 -10.59 16.52 -9.89
N THR A 238 -11.54 15.84 -9.25
CA THR A 238 -12.70 16.45 -8.59
C THR A 238 -12.43 16.88 -7.15
N SER A 239 -11.29 16.49 -6.56
CA SER A 239 -10.95 16.85 -5.18
C SER A 239 -10.83 18.36 -4.99
N GLU A 240 -11.40 18.87 -3.90
CA GLU A 240 -11.19 20.23 -3.42
C GLU A 240 -10.16 20.32 -2.27
N ILE A 241 -9.66 19.17 -1.82
CA ILE A 241 -8.71 19.06 -0.70
C ILE A 241 -7.28 19.46 -1.12
N ILE A 242 -6.94 19.22 -2.37
CA ILE A 242 -5.60 19.43 -2.94
C ILE A 242 -5.62 20.48 -4.05
N ASP A 243 -4.50 21.19 -4.21
CA ASP A 243 -4.34 22.18 -5.27
C ASP A 243 -3.95 21.56 -6.63
N ASN A 244 -3.82 22.40 -7.66
CA ASN A 244 -3.51 21.93 -9.01
C ASN A 244 -2.08 21.37 -9.16
N GLU A 245 -1.11 21.85 -8.39
CA GLU A 245 0.25 21.28 -8.39
C GLU A 245 0.23 19.88 -7.80
N GLU A 246 -0.49 19.68 -6.71
CA GLU A 246 -0.68 18.39 -6.06
C GLU A 246 -1.47 17.40 -6.94
N LYS A 247 -2.53 17.88 -7.61
CA LYS A 247 -3.26 17.07 -8.60
C LYS A 247 -2.34 16.61 -9.73
N CYS A 248 -1.48 17.51 -10.24
CA CYS A 248 -0.53 17.17 -11.30
C CYS A 248 0.40 16.02 -10.90
N ILE A 249 0.97 16.08 -9.68
CA ILE A 249 1.84 15.00 -9.16
C ILE A 249 1.07 13.70 -9.01
N LEU A 250 -0.09 13.72 -8.34
CA LEU A 250 -0.85 12.50 -8.10
C LEU A 250 -1.37 11.88 -9.39
N LEU A 251 -1.79 12.68 -10.37
CA LEU A 251 -2.16 12.18 -11.70
C LEU A 251 -0.96 11.52 -12.39
N TYR A 252 0.21 12.15 -12.34
CA TYR A 252 1.42 11.58 -12.91
C TYR A 252 1.78 10.24 -12.28
N GLU A 253 1.80 10.16 -10.95
CA GLU A 253 2.08 8.93 -10.20
C GLU A 253 1.03 7.84 -10.47
N THR A 254 -0.25 8.24 -10.61
CA THR A 254 -1.36 7.30 -10.83
C THR A 254 -1.39 6.76 -12.25
N THR A 255 -0.99 7.51 -13.27
CA THR A 255 -1.19 7.15 -14.69
C THR A 255 0.09 6.79 -15.43
N ASN A 256 1.23 7.37 -15.08
CA ASN A 256 2.49 7.23 -15.84
C ASN A 256 3.42 6.13 -15.30
N TYR A 257 2.86 5.05 -14.82
CA TYR A 257 3.64 3.95 -14.21
C TYR A 257 4.56 3.22 -15.20
N ASN A 258 4.31 3.31 -16.51
CA ASN A 258 5.08 2.60 -17.54
C ASN A 258 6.22 3.43 -18.16
N GLY A 259 6.49 4.65 -17.68
CA GLY A 259 7.62 5.46 -18.10
C GLY A 259 7.55 6.02 -19.54
N ASP A 260 6.43 5.87 -20.22
CA ASP A 260 6.21 6.40 -21.56
C ASP A 260 5.63 7.82 -21.55
N ASN A 261 5.56 8.46 -22.73
CA ASN A 261 5.04 9.82 -22.88
C ASN A 261 3.50 9.89 -22.90
N SER A 262 2.81 8.84 -22.42
CA SER A 262 1.35 8.76 -22.42
C SER A 262 0.71 9.79 -21.50
N PHE A 263 1.43 10.25 -20.46
CA PHE A 263 0.92 11.22 -19.50
C PHE A 263 0.51 12.55 -20.14
N ASP A 264 1.34 13.12 -21.03
CA ASP A 264 1.03 14.40 -21.68
C ASP A 264 -0.19 14.30 -22.62
N THR A 265 -0.45 13.12 -23.17
CA THR A 265 -1.66 12.84 -23.94
C THR A 265 -2.86 12.72 -23.00
N PHE A 266 -2.73 11.95 -21.94
CA PHE A 266 -3.76 11.73 -20.95
C PHE A 266 -4.28 13.04 -20.33
N VAL A 267 -3.38 13.94 -19.87
CA VAL A 267 -3.82 15.22 -19.24
C VAL A 267 -4.54 16.14 -20.23
N LYS A 268 -4.23 16.07 -21.53
CA LYS A 268 -4.98 16.77 -22.59
C LYS A 268 -6.38 16.17 -22.76
N ASP A 269 -6.49 14.84 -22.74
CA ASP A 269 -7.78 14.16 -22.91
C ASP A 269 -8.74 14.45 -21.75
N VAL A 270 -8.22 14.59 -20.52
CA VAL A 270 -9.01 14.99 -19.35
C VAL A 270 -9.10 16.52 -19.18
N ASN A 271 -8.59 17.30 -20.12
CA ASN A 271 -8.58 18.78 -20.11
C ASN A 271 -7.98 19.38 -18.82
N PHE A 272 -6.90 18.78 -18.33
CA PHE A 272 -6.17 19.25 -17.16
C PHE A 272 -4.84 19.88 -17.57
N ASN A 273 -4.53 21.07 -17.02
CA ASN A 273 -3.31 21.80 -17.36
C ASN A 273 -2.14 21.32 -16.51
N CYS A 274 -1.40 20.35 -17.02
CA CYS A 274 -0.22 19.78 -16.42
C CYS A 274 0.63 19.13 -17.53
N SER A 275 1.92 18.87 -17.26
CA SER A 275 2.82 18.11 -18.11
C SER A 275 3.71 17.21 -17.28
N ARG A 276 4.32 16.19 -17.92
CA ARG A 276 5.32 15.34 -17.28
C ARG A 276 6.46 16.13 -16.66
N ASP A 277 7.02 17.09 -17.41
CA ASP A 277 8.13 17.91 -16.93
C ASP A 277 7.74 18.77 -15.73
N GLU A 278 6.50 19.26 -15.69
CA GLU A 278 5.98 19.99 -14.56
C GLU A 278 5.81 19.10 -13.33
N ALA A 279 5.19 17.93 -13.48
CA ALA A 279 5.04 16.95 -12.40
C ALA A 279 6.39 16.57 -11.79
N LEU A 280 7.40 16.27 -12.62
CA LEU A 280 8.76 15.97 -12.18
C LEU A 280 9.44 17.14 -11.46
N ARG A 281 9.25 18.37 -11.96
CA ARG A 281 9.80 19.58 -11.34
C ARG A 281 9.21 19.81 -9.94
N ILE A 282 7.89 19.63 -9.80
CA ILE A 282 7.20 19.80 -8.53
C ILE A 282 7.62 18.69 -7.56
N SER A 283 7.69 17.44 -8.02
CA SER A 283 8.16 16.29 -7.24
C SER A 283 9.58 16.54 -6.68
N LYS A 284 10.50 17.03 -7.52
CA LYS A 284 11.86 17.35 -7.09
C LYS A 284 11.89 18.48 -6.05
N LYS A 285 11.10 19.55 -6.23
CA LYS A 285 10.97 20.63 -5.25
C LYS A 285 10.46 20.11 -3.89
N ASN A 286 9.53 19.17 -3.90
CA ASN A 286 8.98 18.57 -2.67
C ASN A 286 9.96 17.60 -2.03
N SER A 287 10.78 16.87 -2.79
CA SER A 287 11.83 15.99 -2.24
C SER A 287 12.95 16.75 -1.53
N GLU A 288 13.29 17.96 -1.98
CA GLU A 288 14.27 18.83 -1.30
C GLU A 288 13.78 19.30 0.11
N THR A 289 12.50 19.12 0.42
CA THR A 289 11.94 19.39 1.76
C THR A 289 11.93 18.16 2.67
N ILE A 290 12.41 17.00 2.18
CA ILE A 290 12.58 15.77 2.95
C ILE A 290 14.06 15.68 3.36
N ASP A 291 14.42 16.25 4.52
CA ASP A 291 15.65 15.91 5.20
C ASP A 291 15.38 14.66 6.06
N PHE A 292 16.10 13.59 5.80
CA PHE A 292 16.19 12.44 6.69
C PHE A 292 17.16 12.69 7.84
#